data_0cc2d95fc6ff68ef23787f745bc9bd2c
#
_entry.id   0cc2d95fc6ff68ef23787f745bc9bd2c
#
_cell.length_a   1.000
_cell.length_b   1.000
_cell.length_c   1.000
_cell.angle_alpha   90.00
_cell.angle_beta   90.00
_cell.angle_gamma   90.00
#
_symmetry.space_group_name_H-M   'P 1'
#
loop_
_entity.id
_entity.type
_entity.pdbx_description
1 polymer ?
#
loop_
_entity_poly.entity_id
_entity_poly.type
_entity_poly.pdbx_seq_one_letter_code
_entity_poly.pdbx_strand_id
1 'polypeptide(L)'
;MGLNCGCPAAAHLADLDIQECKETLGQIQKVAFQRIYSTTGTLNKVTDVTKKASFAALFSAADGTKMTISPYIQNPTTEPGAARTFGGGNQTLGGIEIMIGREPTKFTGIIYEEHQKVIAQLKGYSCETLGVWLIDENGNIACQVDDPDNPAEFRPIPVYGFFVGDKKLGGLEEPDSNTIEWSFVPNWSDNLYIVKRETLDFNPLTDWANVASV
;
A
#
# COMPACT_ATOMS: atom_id res chain seq x y z
N MET A 1 -31.05 19.09 -10.31
CA MET A 1 -30.13 18.45 -11.32
C MET A 1 -28.95 17.91 -10.59
N GLY A 2 -28.84 16.61 -10.49
CA GLY A 2 -27.66 15.98 -9.88
C GLY A 2 -26.46 16.09 -10.83
N LEU A 3 -25.40 16.74 -10.37
CA LEU A 3 -24.13 16.88 -11.10
C LEU A 3 -23.24 15.62 -11.07
N ASN A 4 -23.82 14.47 -10.75
CA ASN A 4 -23.12 13.19 -10.87
C ASN A 4 -23.30 12.60 -12.27
N CYS A 5 -22.61 13.21 -13.23
CA CYS A 5 -22.50 12.70 -14.60
C CYS A 5 -21.63 11.43 -14.62
N GLY A 6 -22.07 10.33 -14.09
CA GLY A 6 -21.28 9.09 -14.13
C GLY A 6 -21.87 7.91 -13.36
N CYS A 7 -22.83 8.15 -12.49
CA CYS A 7 -23.53 7.03 -11.85
C CYS A 7 -24.68 6.60 -12.77
N PRO A 8 -24.70 5.39 -13.31
CA PRO A 8 -25.86 4.88 -14.02
C PRO A 8 -27.07 4.90 -13.09
N ALA A 9 -28.18 5.48 -13.57
CA ALA A 9 -29.44 5.44 -12.85
C ALA A 9 -29.97 4.00 -12.86
N ALA A 10 -29.64 3.22 -11.84
CA ALA A 10 -30.27 1.94 -11.62
C ALA A 10 -31.72 2.14 -11.13
N ALA A 11 -32.62 1.27 -11.50
CA ALA A 11 -34.03 1.33 -11.09
C ALA A 11 -34.21 1.16 -9.57
N HIS A 12 -33.22 0.55 -8.88
CA HIS A 12 -33.15 0.34 -7.43
C HIS A 12 -31.68 0.30 -6.99
N LEU A 13 -31.43 0.46 -5.70
CA LEU A 13 -30.10 0.19 -5.14
C LEU A 13 -29.78 -1.30 -5.26
N ALA A 14 -28.54 -1.62 -5.60
CA ALA A 14 -28.08 -3.00 -5.56
C ALA A 14 -28.04 -3.51 -4.12
N ASP A 15 -28.31 -4.80 -3.94
CA ASP A 15 -28.15 -5.44 -2.65
C ASP A 15 -26.66 -5.48 -2.26
N LEU A 16 -26.39 -5.42 -0.96
CA LEU A 16 -25.04 -5.56 -0.43
C LEU A 16 -24.76 -7.05 -0.21
N ASP A 17 -23.65 -7.53 -0.76
CA ASP A 17 -23.16 -8.86 -0.47
C ASP A 17 -22.45 -8.87 0.90
N ILE A 18 -23.20 -9.29 1.92
CA ILE A 18 -22.72 -9.29 3.32
C ILE A 18 -21.95 -10.58 3.57
N GLN A 19 -20.63 -10.47 3.65
CA GLN A 19 -19.75 -11.59 3.94
C GLN A 19 -19.77 -11.93 5.44
N GLU A 20 -19.85 -13.22 5.78
CA GLU A 20 -19.81 -13.69 7.18
C GLU A 20 -18.42 -13.57 7.80
N CYS A 21 -17.37 -13.72 6.99
CA CYS A 21 -15.99 -13.60 7.43
C CYS A 21 -15.47 -12.17 7.27
N LYS A 22 -15.10 -11.55 8.39
CA LYS A 22 -14.46 -10.23 8.39
C LYS A 22 -12.99 -10.35 8.03
N GLU A 23 -12.54 -9.56 7.07
CA GLU A 23 -11.14 -9.40 6.76
C GLU A 23 -10.52 -8.35 7.67
N THR A 24 -9.44 -8.69 8.35
CA THR A 24 -8.67 -7.77 9.19
C THR A 24 -7.20 -7.92 8.89
N LEU A 25 -6.52 -6.80 8.72
CA LEU A 25 -5.07 -6.71 8.66
C LEU A 25 -4.58 -6.23 10.02
N GLY A 26 -3.56 -6.89 10.56
CA GLY A 26 -2.91 -6.49 11.80
C GLY A 26 -2.01 -5.27 11.61
N GLN A 27 -1.17 -4.99 12.61
CA GLN A 27 -0.20 -3.91 12.54
C GLN A 27 0.84 -4.18 11.44
N ILE A 28 1.01 -3.25 10.51
CA ILE A 28 2.02 -3.37 9.46
C ILE A 28 3.42 -3.30 10.08
N GLN A 29 4.24 -4.33 9.85
CA GLN A 29 5.61 -4.38 10.35
C GLN A 29 6.67 -4.24 9.26
N LYS A 30 6.38 -4.72 8.06
CA LYS A 30 7.27 -4.59 6.90
C LYS A 30 6.49 -4.26 5.65
N VAL A 31 7.19 -3.73 4.67
CA VAL A 31 6.63 -3.44 3.34
C VAL A 31 7.61 -3.92 2.30
N ALA A 32 7.13 -4.65 1.30
CA ALA A 32 7.93 -4.91 0.13
C ALA A 32 7.58 -3.91 -0.98
N PHE A 33 8.58 -3.26 -1.52
CA PHE A 33 8.48 -2.30 -2.61
C PHE A 33 8.70 -2.98 -3.94
N GLN A 34 7.90 -2.63 -4.92
CA GLN A 34 8.05 -3.08 -6.30
C GLN A 34 7.59 -1.95 -7.23
N ARG A 35 8.17 -1.81 -8.40
CA ARG A 35 7.58 -0.93 -9.42
C ARG A 35 6.24 -1.48 -9.86
N ILE A 36 5.29 -0.61 -10.20
CA ILE A 36 3.99 -1.03 -10.74
C ILE A 36 4.15 -1.63 -12.14
N TYR A 37 5.04 -1.04 -12.93
CA TYR A 37 5.32 -1.48 -14.29
C TYR A 37 6.77 -1.95 -14.42
N SER A 38 6.95 -3.02 -15.19
CA SER A 38 8.27 -3.47 -15.65
C SER A 38 8.87 -2.42 -16.61
N THR A 39 10.14 -2.62 -16.97
CA THR A 39 10.84 -1.75 -17.93
C THR A 39 10.14 -1.71 -19.31
N THR A 40 9.40 -2.74 -19.66
CA THR A 40 8.62 -2.83 -20.92
C THR A 40 7.21 -2.25 -20.81
N GLY A 41 6.82 -1.67 -19.67
CA GLY A 41 5.49 -1.12 -19.46
C GLY A 41 4.41 -2.15 -19.10
N THR A 42 4.77 -3.41 -18.89
CA THR A 42 3.85 -4.45 -18.43
C THR A 42 3.65 -4.33 -16.92
N LEU A 43 2.42 -4.52 -16.44
CA LEU A 43 2.11 -4.56 -15.01
C LEU A 43 2.87 -5.71 -14.31
N ASN A 44 3.53 -5.38 -13.22
CA ASN A 44 4.14 -6.37 -12.35
C ASN A 44 3.06 -7.08 -11.53
N LYS A 45 3.08 -8.41 -11.60
CA LYS A 45 2.08 -9.28 -10.96
C LYS A 45 2.68 -10.60 -10.53
N VAL A 46 2.02 -11.24 -9.59
CA VAL A 46 2.29 -12.60 -9.13
C VAL A 46 1.01 -13.41 -9.32
N THR A 47 1.11 -14.60 -9.89
CA THR A 47 -0.04 -15.49 -10.12
C THR A 47 -0.28 -16.46 -8.97
N ASP A 48 0.76 -16.81 -8.23
CA ASP A 48 0.66 -17.67 -7.04
C ASP A 48 1.41 -17.03 -5.88
N VAL A 49 0.67 -16.34 -5.02
CA VAL A 49 1.22 -15.65 -3.84
C VAL A 49 1.45 -16.60 -2.67
N THR A 50 0.98 -17.83 -2.74
CA THR A 50 1.14 -18.80 -1.65
C THR A 50 2.53 -19.42 -1.61
N LYS A 51 3.29 -19.29 -2.70
CA LYS A 51 4.60 -19.93 -2.89
C LYS A 51 5.77 -18.96 -2.71
N LYS A 52 6.72 -19.32 -1.84
CA LYS A 52 7.99 -18.59 -1.70
C LYS A 52 8.74 -18.45 -3.02
N ALA A 53 8.70 -19.48 -3.87
CA ALA A 53 9.39 -19.51 -5.15
C ALA A 53 8.94 -18.39 -6.11
N SER A 54 7.66 -18.01 -6.07
CA SER A 54 7.12 -16.92 -6.90
C SER A 54 7.76 -15.57 -6.58
N PHE A 55 8.09 -15.33 -5.32
CA PHE A 55 8.73 -14.09 -4.87
C PHE A 55 10.26 -14.15 -4.95
N ALA A 56 10.87 -15.32 -4.81
CA ALA A 56 12.33 -15.47 -4.82
C ALA A 56 12.95 -14.93 -6.13
N ALA A 57 12.29 -15.18 -7.26
CA ALA A 57 12.72 -14.66 -8.56
C ALA A 57 12.67 -13.11 -8.59
N LEU A 58 11.66 -12.50 -7.97
CA LEU A 58 11.50 -11.04 -7.92
C LEU A 58 12.54 -10.38 -7.01
N PHE A 59 12.88 -10.98 -5.88
CA PHE A 59 13.96 -10.48 -5.00
C PHE A 59 15.35 -10.55 -5.65
N SER A 60 15.59 -11.54 -6.51
CA SER A 60 16.84 -11.71 -7.25
C SER A 60 16.87 -11.01 -8.61
N ALA A 61 15.75 -10.46 -9.07
CA ALA A 61 15.66 -9.79 -10.37
C ALA A 61 16.63 -8.60 -10.45
N ALA A 62 17.14 -8.33 -11.66
CA ALA A 62 17.98 -7.18 -11.98
C ALA A 62 17.29 -6.18 -12.91
N ASP A 63 15.97 -6.28 -13.07
CA ASP A 63 15.15 -5.47 -13.98
C ASP A 63 14.00 -4.77 -13.23
N GLY A 64 13.05 -4.22 -13.97
CA GLY A 64 11.89 -3.50 -13.43
C GLY A 64 10.89 -4.38 -12.65
N THR A 65 11.12 -5.69 -12.57
CA THR A 65 10.29 -6.61 -11.76
C THR A 65 10.79 -6.77 -10.32
N LYS A 66 11.98 -6.22 -10.02
CA LYS A 66 12.64 -6.37 -8.71
C LYS A 66 11.75 -5.95 -7.55
N MET A 67 11.72 -6.81 -6.53
CA MET A 67 11.18 -6.50 -5.21
C MET A 67 12.30 -6.19 -4.21
N THR A 68 11.99 -5.34 -3.24
CA THR A 68 12.88 -5.02 -2.14
C THR A 68 12.08 -4.93 -0.85
N ILE A 69 12.51 -5.60 0.22
CA ILE A 69 11.85 -5.54 1.52
C ILE A 69 12.41 -4.40 2.38
N SER A 70 11.51 -3.69 3.08
CA SER A 70 11.88 -2.64 4.04
C SER A 70 12.52 -3.22 5.31
N PRO A 71 13.26 -2.42 6.07
CA PRO A 71 13.45 -2.65 7.50
C PRO A 71 12.11 -2.74 8.23
N TYR A 72 12.13 -3.13 9.51
CA TYR A 72 10.93 -3.09 10.34
C TYR A 72 10.42 -1.65 10.49
N ILE A 73 9.11 -1.50 10.28
CA ILE A 73 8.40 -0.24 10.46
C ILE A 73 7.69 -0.30 11.80
N GLN A 74 7.93 0.71 12.61
CA GLN A 74 7.32 0.88 13.92
C GLN A 74 6.24 1.96 13.86
N ASN A 75 5.28 1.86 14.78
CA ASN A 75 4.21 2.84 14.92
C ASN A 75 3.51 3.21 13.59
N PRO A 76 3.12 2.22 12.77
CA PRO A 76 2.44 2.49 11.51
C PRO A 76 1.07 3.09 11.77
N THR A 77 0.73 4.15 11.05
CA THR A 77 -0.60 4.76 11.06
C THR A 77 -1.12 4.91 9.63
N THR A 78 -2.42 4.71 9.48
CA THR A 78 -3.11 4.93 8.21
C THR A 78 -4.23 5.93 8.46
N GLU A 79 -4.11 7.11 7.86
CA GLU A 79 -5.12 8.16 7.94
C GLU A 79 -6.02 8.08 6.69
N PRO A 80 -7.29 7.65 6.84
CA PRO A 80 -8.21 7.57 5.71
C PRO A 80 -8.50 8.97 5.17
N GLY A 81 -8.54 9.09 3.85
CA GLY A 81 -8.88 10.36 3.20
C GLY A 81 -10.34 10.73 3.41
N ALA A 82 -10.60 12.01 3.65
CA ALA A 82 -11.94 12.58 3.78
C ALA A 82 -12.50 13.02 2.43
N ALA A 83 -13.82 13.14 2.34
CA ALA A 83 -14.45 13.80 1.21
C ALA A 83 -14.16 15.31 1.25
N ARG A 84 -13.72 15.88 0.14
CA ARG A 84 -13.62 17.33 -0.04
C ARG A 84 -14.93 17.86 -0.57
N THR A 85 -15.58 18.73 0.19
CA THR A 85 -16.84 19.34 -0.17
C THR A 85 -16.66 20.82 -0.44
N PHE A 86 -17.54 21.36 -1.25
CA PHE A 86 -17.70 22.80 -1.49
C PHE A 86 -19.15 23.20 -1.24
N GLY A 87 -19.38 24.32 -0.59
CA GLY A 87 -20.69 24.87 -0.38
C GLY A 87 -21.13 24.84 1.07
N GLY A 88 -22.44 24.86 1.27
CA GLY A 88 -23.06 25.09 2.57
C GLY A 88 -23.44 26.55 2.77
N GLY A 89 -24.40 26.84 3.64
CA GLY A 89 -24.93 28.18 3.87
C GLY A 89 -25.39 28.85 2.58
N ASN A 90 -24.88 30.05 2.29
CA ASN A 90 -25.27 30.84 1.11
C ASN A 90 -24.35 30.61 -0.13
N GLN A 91 -23.38 29.68 -0.06
CA GLN A 91 -22.44 29.46 -1.16
C GLN A 91 -23.01 28.56 -2.28
N THR A 92 -24.00 27.76 -1.95
CA THR A 92 -24.70 26.86 -2.89
C THR A 92 -26.21 27.01 -2.78
N LEU A 93 -26.89 26.73 -3.88
CA LEU A 93 -28.36 26.82 -3.92
C LEU A 93 -28.98 25.81 -2.93
N GLY A 94 -29.76 26.33 -1.96
CA GLY A 94 -30.35 25.52 -0.91
C GLY A 94 -29.39 25.07 0.21
N GLY A 95 -28.17 25.63 0.25
CA GLY A 95 -27.19 25.30 1.29
C GLY A 95 -26.63 23.88 1.23
N ILE A 96 -26.76 23.20 0.08
CA ILE A 96 -26.33 21.82 -0.11
C ILE A 96 -24.80 21.78 -0.40
N GLU A 97 -24.07 20.94 0.34
CA GLU A 97 -22.67 20.69 0.05
C GLU A 97 -22.51 19.80 -1.19
N ILE A 98 -21.59 20.16 -2.06
CA ILE A 98 -21.24 19.44 -3.28
C ILE A 98 -19.88 18.78 -3.07
N MET A 99 -19.79 17.46 -3.27
CA MET A 99 -18.51 16.75 -3.23
C MET A 99 -17.68 17.11 -4.46
N ILE A 100 -16.49 17.69 -4.23
CA ILE A 100 -15.55 18.13 -5.29
C ILE A 100 -14.33 17.23 -5.43
N GLY A 101 -14.11 16.29 -4.50
CA GLY A 101 -12.98 15.37 -4.55
C GLY A 101 -12.84 14.53 -3.29
N ARG A 102 -11.73 13.82 -3.20
CA ARG A 102 -11.34 13.02 -2.03
C ARG A 102 -9.92 13.37 -1.63
N GLU A 103 -9.66 13.38 -0.35
CA GLU A 103 -8.28 13.40 0.15
C GLU A 103 -7.67 12.01 0.02
N PRO A 104 -6.34 11.91 -0.21
CA PRO A 104 -5.69 10.61 -0.26
C PRO A 104 -5.64 9.98 1.13
N THR A 105 -5.67 8.65 1.18
CA THR A 105 -5.29 7.91 2.38
C THR A 105 -3.78 7.98 2.54
N LYS A 106 -3.29 8.43 3.69
CA LYS A 106 -1.87 8.52 4.00
C LYS A 106 -1.44 7.38 4.90
N PHE A 107 -0.25 6.87 4.65
CA PHE A 107 0.46 5.95 5.53
C PHE A 107 1.68 6.68 6.09
N THR A 108 1.92 6.50 7.40
CA THR A 108 3.12 7.00 8.07
C THR A 108 3.67 5.90 8.97
N GLY A 109 4.98 5.79 9.06
CA GLY A 109 5.66 4.85 9.94
C GLY A 109 7.03 5.38 10.36
N ILE A 110 7.69 4.67 11.26
CA ILE A 110 9.00 5.05 11.81
C ILE A 110 9.95 3.86 11.65
N ILE A 111 11.16 4.15 11.18
CA ILE A 111 12.26 3.19 11.11
C ILE A 111 13.30 3.62 12.15
N TYR A 112 13.59 2.75 13.12
CA TYR A 112 14.57 3.03 14.17
C TYR A 112 15.94 2.45 13.84
N GLU A 113 17.00 3.15 14.26
CA GLU A 113 18.41 2.70 14.30
C GLU A 113 18.96 2.09 13.00
N GLU A 114 18.36 2.47 11.85
CA GLU A 114 18.78 1.89 10.57
C GLU A 114 20.05 2.54 10.04
N HIS A 115 20.82 1.75 9.30
CA HIS A 115 22.08 2.20 8.72
C HIS A 115 21.84 3.26 7.63
N GLN A 116 22.66 4.32 7.63
CA GLN A 116 22.54 5.44 6.68
C GLN A 116 22.48 5.03 5.21
N LYS A 117 23.19 3.96 4.82
CA LYS A 117 23.16 3.45 3.45
C LYS A 117 21.78 2.95 3.04
N VAL A 118 21.08 2.24 3.94
CA VAL A 118 19.70 1.74 3.69
C VAL A 118 18.72 2.89 3.55
N ILE A 119 18.81 3.87 4.44
CA ILE A 119 17.96 5.08 4.37
C ILE A 119 18.21 5.86 3.07
N ALA A 120 19.46 6.01 2.64
CA ALA A 120 19.80 6.67 1.38
C ALA A 120 19.23 5.92 0.16
N GLN A 121 19.25 4.59 0.17
CA GLN A 121 18.64 3.76 -0.88
C GLN A 121 17.11 3.92 -0.90
N LEU A 122 16.46 3.91 0.27
CA LEU A 122 15.01 4.14 0.38
C LEU A 122 14.61 5.53 -0.13
N LYS A 123 15.39 6.58 0.18
CA LYS A 123 15.16 7.93 -0.36
C LYS A 123 15.19 7.97 -1.89
N GLY A 124 16.01 7.14 -2.51
CA GLY A 124 16.10 7.01 -3.96
C GLY A 124 14.80 6.54 -4.63
N TYR A 125 13.92 5.87 -3.89
CA TYR A 125 12.64 5.39 -4.43
C TYR A 125 11.60 6.49 -4.62
N SER A 126 11.81 7.70 -4.12
CA SER A 126 10.89 8.83 -4.27
C SER A 126 10.60 9.23 -5.73
N CYS A 127 11.48 8.88 -6.66
CA CYS A 127 11.33 9.16 -8.10
C CYS A 127 10.72 7.98 -8.87
N GLU A 128 10.38 6.87 -8.21
CA GLU A 128 9.90 5.66 -8.85
C GLU A 128 8.36 5.57 -8.84
N THR A 129 7.80 4.88 -9.81
CA THR A 129 6.37 4.51 -9.80
C THR A 129 6.20 3.27 -8.94
N LEU A 130 6.04 3.49 -7.64
CA LEU A 130 6.04 2.43 -6.64
C LEU A 130 4.67 1.83 -6.40
N GLY A 131 4.70 0.54 -6.08
CA GLY A 131 3.65 -0.16 -5.38
C GLY A 131 4.21 -0.87 -4.14
N VAL A 132 3.34 -1.19 -3.22
CA VAL A 132 3.67 -1.79 -1.93
C VAL A 132 2.90 -3.07 -1.69
N TRP A 133 3.58 -4.04 -1.10
CA TRP A 133 3.00 -5.24 -0.50
C TRP A 133 3.10 -5.03 1.01
N LEU A 134 1.98 -4.93 1.71
CA LEU A 134 1.98 -4.68 3.15
C LEU A 134 2.04 -6.01 3.90
N ILE A 135 2.87 -6.09 4.92
CA ILE A 135 3.05 -7.30 5.73
C ILE A 135 2.75 -6.95 7.17
N ASP A 136 1.78 -7.62 7.75
CA ASP A 136 1.38 -7.39 9.14
C ASP A 136 2.21 -8.22 10.15
N GLU A 137 1.97 -8.00 11.41
CA GLU A 137 2.62 -8.68 12.54
C GLU A 137 2.42 -10.20 12.56
N ASN A 138 1.35 -10.68 11.93
CA ASN A 138 1.04 -12.10 11.82
C ASN A 138 1.66 -12.75 10.59
N GLY A 139 2.26 -11.95 9.68
CA GLY A 139 2.80 -12.41 8.40
C GLY A 139 1.74 -12.54 7.31
N ASN A 140 0.56 -11.92 7.46
CA ASN A 140 -0.38 -11.79 6.36
C ASN A 140 0.14 -10.77 5.36
N ILE A 141 -0.16 -10.97 4.07
CA ILE A 141 0.23 -10.08 2.98
C ILE A 141 -1.01 -9.38 2.44
N ALA A 142 -1.02 -8.05 2.43
CA ALA A 142 -2.04 -7.29 1.74
C ALA A 142 -1.51 -6.78 0.39
N CYS A 143 -2.30 -6.99 -0.65
CA CYS A 143 -2.00 -6.64 -2.03
C CYS A 143 -3.28 -6.26 -2.77
N GLN A 144 -3.18 -5.88 -4.03
CA GLN A 144 -4.35 -5.72 -4.90
C GLN A 144 -4.50 -6.92 -5.81
N VAL A 145 -5.76 -7.21 -6.18
CA VAL A 145 -6.12 -8.25 -7.15
C VAL A 145 -6.87 -7.65 -8.34
N ASP A 146 -6.94 -8.40 -9.40
CA ASP A 146 -7.74 -8.06 -10.58
C ASP A 146 -9.24 -8.23 -10.33
N ASP A 147 -9.62 -9.28 -9.62
CA ASP A 147 -11.00 -9.60 -9.27
C ASP A 147 -11.04 -10.11 -7.81
N PRO A 148 -11.64 -9.36 -6.86
CA PRO A 148 -11.74 -9.80 -5.47
C PRO A 148 -12.48 -11.11 -5.26
N ASP A 149 -13.47 -11.41 -6.09
CA ASP A 149 -14.30 -12.63 -5.96
C ASP A 149 -13.59 -13.86 -6.49
N ASN A 150 -12.71 -13.69 -7.50
CA ASN A 150 -11.95 -14.78 -8.12
C ASN A 150 -10.53 -14.33 -8.50
N PRO A 151 -9.64 -14.09 -7.51
CA PRO A 151 -8.33 -13.51 -7.74
C PRO A 151 -7.42 -14.44 -8.55
N ALA A 152 -6.98 -13.98 -9.72
CA ALA A 152 -6.04 -14.69 -10.59
C ALA A 152 -4.68 -13.98 -10.67
N GLU A 153 -4.65 -12.69 -10.43
CA GLU A 153 -3.46 -11.84 -10.51
C GLU A 153 -3.32 -10.96 -9.27
N PHE A 154 -2.19 -11.09 -8.59
CA PHE A 154 -1.88 -10.33 -7.38
C PHE A 154 -0.83 -9.27 -7.72
N ARG A 155 -1.06 -8.05 -7.30
CA ARG A 155 -0.26 -6.87 -7.66
C ARG A 155 0.09 -6.04 -6.44
N PRO A 156 1.22 -5.29 -6.47
CA PRO A 156 1.50 -4.33 -5.42
C PRO A 156 0.43 -3.23 -5.41
N ILE A 157 0.08 -2.74 -4.23
CA ILE A 157 -0.84 -1.61 -4.04
C ILE A 157 -0.16 -0.33 -4.53
N PRO A 158 -0.70 0.40 -5.53
CA PRO A 158 -0.08 1.62 -6.02
C PRO A 158 0.01 2.71 -4.96
N VAL A 159 1.17 3.35 -4.87
CA VAL A 159 1.41 4.47 -3.95
C VAL A 159 2.07 5.64 -4.67
N TYR A 160 1.92 6.83 -4.12
CA TYR A 160 2.57 8.04 -4.60
C TYR A 160 2.99 8.94 -3.43
N GLY A 161 3.83 9.93 -3.74
CA GLY A 161 4.34 10.83 -2.70
C GLY A 161 5.20 10.10 -1.68
N PHE A 162 5.91 9.03 -2.10
CA PHE A 162 6.80 8.28 -1.23
C PHE A 162 7.93 9.19 -0.73
N PHE A 163 8.11 9.24 0.58
CA PHE A 163 9.09 10.09 1.22
C PHE A 163 9.71 9.38 2.43
N VAL A 164 11.00 9.57 2.62
CA VAL A 164 11.73 9.15 3.81
C VAL A 164 12.43 10.36 4.39
N GLY A 165 12.08 10.71 5.63
CA GLY A 165 12.64 11.84 6.36
C GLY A 165 14.12 11.68 6.70
N ASP A 166 14.76 12.80 7.03
CA ASP A 166 16.10 12.79 7.58
C ASP A 166 16.12 12.17 8.97
N LYS A 167 17.32 11.72 9.40
CA LYS A 167 17.51 11.11 10.70
C LYS A 167 17.21 12.10 11.82
N LYS A 168 16.25 11.76 12.67
CA LYS A 168 16.04 12.39 13.97
C LYS A 168 16.99 11.76 14.98
N LEU A 169 17.84 12.54 15.60
CA LEU A 169 18.72 12.08 16.68
C LEU A 169 17.95 12.05 18.00
N GLY A 170 17.86 10.86 18.60
CA GLY A 170 17.06 10.65 19.80
C GLY A 170 17.76 11.07 21.11
N GLY A 171 19.08 11.04 21.15
CA GLY A 171 19.87 11.37 22.34
C GLY A 171 19.84 10.26 23.38
N LEU A 172 19.60 10.63 24.65
CA LEU A 172 19.61 9.67 25.76
C LEU A 172 18.26 9.01 26.05
N GLU A 173 17.15 9.56 25.52
CA GLU A 173 15.80 9.15 25.87
C GLU A 173 15.12 8.34 24.76
N GLU A 174 15.50 8.54 23.51
CA GLU A 174 14.87 7.91 22.35
C GLU A 174 15.95 7.38 21.39
N PRO A 175 15.70 6.30 20.65
CA PRO A 175 16.58 5.86 19.59
C PRO A 175 16.52 6.80 18.39
N ASP A 176 17.58 6.81 17.59
CA ASP A 176 17.59 7.51 16.30
C ASP A 176 16.52 6.96 15.38
N SER A 177 15.83 7.83 14.66
CA SER A 177 14.70 7.42 13.84
C SER A 177 14.63 8.15 12.50
N ASN A 178 13.99 7.51 11.53
CA ASN A 178 13.62 8.11 10.25
C ASN A 178 12.12 7.88 10.02
N THR A 179 11.41 8.90 9.60
CA THR A 179 10.00 8.76 9.19
C THR A 179 9.92 8.23 7.77
N ILE A 180 8.98 7.34 7.51
CA ILE A 180 8.62 6.87 6.18
C ILE A 180 7.14 7.15 5.95
N GLU A 181 6.79 7.70 4.79
CA GLU A 181 5.42 8.05 4.46
C GLU A 181 5.11 7.93 2.97
N TRP A 182 3.85 7.70 2.65
CA TRP A 182 3.30 7.75 1.29
C TRP A 182 1.80 7.93 1.31
N SER A 183 1.24 8.18 0.14
CA SER A 183 -0.20 8.23 -0.08
C SER A 183 -0.64 7.08 -0.97
N PHE A 184 -1.77 6.46 -0.65
CA PHE A 184 -2.43 5.50 -1.53
C PHE A 184 -3.24 6.23 -2.60
N VAL A 185 -3.37 5.62 -3.77
CA VAL A 185 -4.26 6.13 -4.81
C VAL A 185 -5.73 6.07 -4.34
N PRO A 186 -6.61 6.95 -4.82
CA PRO A 186 -8.03 6.87 -4.50
C PRO A 186 -8.60 5.48 -4.82
N ASN A 187 -9.49 4.99 -3.95
CA ASN A 187 -10.14 3.67 -4.07
C ASN A 187 -9.14 2.48 -4.01
N TRP A 188 -7.98 2.66 -3.41
CA TRP A 188 -6.95 1.62 -3.28
C TRP A 188 -7.46 0.35 -2.60
N SER A 189 -8.45 0.46 -1.72
CA SER A 189 -9.03 -0.64 -0.95
C SER A 189 -10.15 -1.39 -1.68
N ASP A 190 -10.62 -0.92 -2.83
CA ASP A 190 -11.73 -1.57 -3.53
C ASP A 190 -11.35 -2.96 -4.05
N ASN A 191 -10.07 -3.15 -4.42
CA ASN A 191 -9.50 -4.41 -4.86
C ASN A 191 -8.43 -4.93 -3.89
N LEU A 192 -8.54 -4.57 -2.62
CA LEU A 192 -7.63 -5.05 -1.58
C LEU A 192 -7.90 -6.52 -1.31
N TYR A 193 -6.84 -7.31 -1.23
CA TYR A 193 -6.90 -8.71 -0.87
C TYR A 193 -5.88 -9.05 0.20
N ILE A 194 -6.29 -9.81 1.20
CA ILE A 194 -5.44 -10.22 2.32
C ILE A 194 -5.16 -11.70 2.23
N VAL A 195 -3.92 -12.03 1.88
CA VAL A 195 -3.43 -13.42 1.87
C VAL A 195 -3.04 -13.79 3.29
N LYS A 196 -3.75 -14.74 3.87
CA LYS A 196 -3.51 -15.17 5.25
C LYS A 196 -2.22 -15.99 5.35
N ARG A 197 -1.46 -15.76 6.41
CA ARG A 197 -0.19 -16.47 6.70
C ARG A 197 -0.33 -17.98 6.65
N GLU A 198 -1.45 -18.54 7.10
CA GLU A 198 -1.73 -19.97 7.13
C GLU A 198 -1.80 -20.62 5.74
N THR A 199 -2.07 -19.84 4.69
CA THR A 199 -2.10 -20.31 3.30
C THR A 199 -0.74 -20.25 2.61
N LEU A 200 0.26 -19.60 3.23
CA LEU A 200 1.60 -19.42 2.67
C LEU A 200 2.53 -20.58 3.08
N ASP A 201 3.37 -21.03 2.17
CA ASP A 201 4.44 -22.00 2.46
C ASP A 201 5.70 -21.37 3.08
N PHE A 202 5.68 -20.06 3.34
CA PHE A 202 6.79 -19.26 3.89
C PHE A 202 6.27 -18.19 4.85
N ASN A 203 7.16 -17.60 5.64
CA ASN A 203 6.84 -16.44 6.48
C ASN A 203 7.47 -15.16 5.87
N PRO A 204 6.67 -14.21 5.35
CA PRO A 204 7.21 -13.01 4.69
C PRO A 204 8.03 -12.11 5.63
N LEU A 205 7.78 -12.15 6.94
CA LEU A 205 8.55 -11.38 7.93
C LEU A 205 10.00 -11.87 8.08
N THR A 206 10.23 -13.17 7.94
CA THR A 206 11.55 -13.80 8.16
C THR A 206 12.20 -14.30 6.88
N ASP A 207 11.41 -14.77 5.93
CA ASP A 207 11.90 -15.46 4.74
C ASP A 207 12.15 -14.53 3.55
N TRP A 208 11.55 -13.33 3.57
CA TRP A 208 11.85 -12.31 2.59
C TRP A 208 13.08 -11.51 3.04
N ALA A 209 14.09 -11.51 2.20
CA ALA A 209 15.33 -10.79 2.43
C ALA A 209 15.83 -10.17 1.12
N ASN A 210 16.42 -9.00 1.23
CA ASN A 210 17.11 -8.37 0.11
C ASN A 210 18.35 -9.18 -0.24
N VAL A 211 18.51 -9.50 -1.51
CA VAL A 211 19.77 -10.09 -2.00
C VAL A 211 20.81 -8.99 -2.00
N ALA A 212 21.92 -9.20 -1.29
CA ALA A 212 23.01 -8.24 -1.28
C ALA A 212 23.51 -8.04 -2.72
N SER A 213 23.61 -6.78 -3.14
CA SER A 213 24.28 -6.45 -4.39
C SER A 213 25.77 -6.81 -4.22
N VAL A 214 26.26 -7.76 -4.99
CA VAL A 214 27.68 -8.13 -5.08
C VAL A 214 28.46 -7.02 -5.76
#